data_e47f4c7964abfb470ea94176431f9dc7
#
_entry.id   e47f4c7964abfb470ea94176431f9dc7
#
_cell.length_a   1.000
_cell.length_b   1.000
_cell.length_c   1.000
_cell.angle_alpha   90.00
_cell.angle_beta   90.00
_cell.angle_gamma   90.00
#
_symmetry.space_group_name_H-M   'P 1'
#
loop_
_entity.id
_entity.type
_entity.pdbx_description
1 polymer ?
#
loop_
_entity_poly.entity_id
_entity_poly.type
_entity_poly.pdbx_seq_one_letter_code
_entity_poly.pdbx_strand_id
1 'polypeptide(L)'
;MATNIQINRIKSKLKKMFKNSINMENVKVLPESDDFEKMWYSRAYAAYSTFLIGSENIEDAASSVTDGFGDNGIDAIFNDKNKKILYFVQTKFSNEASGSISEGDTLKFIKGVKRILNLDFSNFNDLIYAKATEIEEALSDFDYRLEIVVSISSNQKISSNSQEVIDDFLKDTNSDGSDELVTFRLIQLNDVYSHMANQGVAPNIDLENVTLHNWGSPTLSNDNYRVYYGWMSAVDIVNWREQHGDKIFENNIRNFKQNTDVNNGILQVLREEPQNFYLYNNGIKIIAERGEKLLKGASTNDYTTLKLVGASIINGAQTTGALYEAYNAEDIDLTNVIVQVQIIILGDDVDNLGQKITKLSNTQNRIENKDFAAQDKEQKRLMKDLAIDGKKYVYRQGVELPDPSEGCDLDSATVALGCYLDDLAISTQLKRAYGSIFDNINKPPYKHIFNSGTSAYKLWNCVEVYRKLQQVEFAYQQDPQNQSSKLISIHGNRFMLHLIFQKLKKNKNLNFEDTYIKKNDLPDLEKEYHQLIKQLIIAKEKLYPDAYPANLFKNTKRTKELAECIDSL
;
A
#
# COMPACT_ATOMS: atom_id res chain seq x y z
N MET A 1 -13.50 -34.70 -14.52
CA MET A 1 -13.12 -35.61 -13.39
C MET A 1 -12.05 -34.99 -12.49
N ALA A 2 -10.98 -34.39 -13.01
CA ALA A 2 -9.94 -33.78 -12.16
C ALA A 2 -10.46 -32.64 -11.28
N THR A 3 -11.31 -31.78 -11.80
CA THR A 3 -11.89 -30.62 -11.10
C THR A 3 -12.80 -31.00 -9.92
N ASN A 4 -13.56 -32.07 -10.01
CA ASN A 4 -14.40 -32.54 -8.88
C ASN A 4 -13.56 -33.10 -7.74
N ILE A 5 -12.41 -33.72 -8.05
CA ILE A 5 -11.46 -34.19 -7.03
C ILE A 5 -10.86 -32.98 -6.29
N GLN A 6 -10.53 -31.92 -7.01
CA GLN A 6 -10.02 -30.68 -6.41
C GLN A 6 -11.04 -30.04 -5.46
N ILE A 7 -12.32 -29.90 -5.87
CA ILE A 7 -13.40 -29.38 -5.02
C ILE A 7 -13.56 -30.21 -3.74
N ASN A 8 -13.55 -31.53 -3.83
CA ASN A 8 -13.69 -32.38 -2.65
C ASN A 8 -12.52 -32.23 -1.67
N ARG A 9 -11.31 -32.06 -2.19
CA ARG A 9 -10.13 -31.76 -1.36
C ARG A 9 -10.21 -30.37 -0.71
N ILE A 10 -10.65 -29.36 -1.46
CA ILE A 10 -10.90 -28.00 -0.93
C ILE A 10 -11.94 -28.08 0.19
N LYS A 11 -13.08 -28.74 -0.02
CA LYS A 11 -14.13 -28.93 1.00
C LYS A 11 -13.58 -29.58 2.28
N SER A 12 -12.78 -30.64 2.14
CA SER A 12 -12.14 -31.29 3.29
C SER A 12 -11.18 -30.37 4.03
N LYS A 13 -10.39 -29.58 3.30
CA LYS A 13 -9.44 -28.62 3.89
C LYS A 13 -10.17 -27.47 4.58
N LEU A 14 -11.22 -26.91 3.97
CA LEU A 14 -12.06 -25.86 4.57
C LEU A 14 -12.69 -26.35 5.88
N LYS A 15 -13.26 -27.57 5.89
CA LYS A 15 -13.79 -28.16 7.14
C LYS A 15 -12.72 -28.29 8.23
N LYS A 16 -11.50 -28.68 7.85
CA LYS A 16 -10.40 -28.78 8.82
C LYS A 16 -9.97 -27.43 9.37
N MET A 17 -9.89 -26.41 8.51
CA MET A 17 -9.38 -25.08 8.89
C MET A 17 -10.41 -24.26 9.66
N PHE A 18 -11.66 -24.22 9.20
CA PHE A 18 -12.67 -23.27 9.66
C PHE A 18 -13.82 -23.89 10.45
N LYS A 19 -13.71 -25.16 10.89
CA LYS A 19 -14.81 -25.90 11.53
C LYS A 19 -15.54 -25.13 12.62
N ASN A 20 -14.80 -24.41 13.44
CA ASN A 20 -15.33 -23.68 14.62
C ASN A 20 -15.25 -22.16 14.47
N SER A 21 -14.72 -21.65 13.36
CA SER A 21 -14.42 -20.22 13.21
C SER A 21 -15.46 -19.47 12.38
N ILE A 22 -16.23 -20.18 11.53
CA ILE A 22 -17.27 -19.55 10.70
C ILE A 22 -18.50 -19.26 11.53
N ASN A 23 -18.87 -17.98 11.59
CA ASN A 23 -20.10 -17.55 12.25
C ASN A 23 -21.32 -17.94 11.39
N MET A 24 -22.24 -18.73 11.99
CA MET A 24 -23.50 -19.20 11.37
C MET A 24 -24.73 -18.74 12.16
N GLU A 25 -24.59 -17.89 13.19
CA GLU A 25 -25.68 -17.51 14.11
C GLU A 25 -26.82 -16.78 13.40
N ASN A 26 -26.52 -15.99 12.38
CA ASN A 26 -27.54 -15.23 11.63
C ASN A 26 -28.18 -16.04 10.50
N VAL A 27 -27.83 -17.33 10.33
CA VAL A 27 -28.39 -18.22 9.31
C VAL A 27 -29.70 -18.82 9.79
N LYS A 28 -30.80 -18.53 9.09
CA LYS A 28 -32.16 -18.95 9.44
C LYS A 28 -32.57 -20.29 8.81
N VAL A 29 -31.62 -21.19 8.55
CA VAL A 29 -31.85 -22.52 7.98
C VAL A 29 -31.61 -23.56 9.06
N LEU A 30 -32.30 -24.68 9.00
CA LEU A 30 -32.15 -25.77 9.98
C LEU A 30 -30.69 -26.27 9.99
N PRO A 31 -30.03 -26.29 11.16
CA PRO A 31 -28.74 -26.95 11.29
C PRO A 31 -28.81 -28.38 10.72
N GLU A 32 -27.71 -28.83 10.07
CA GLU A 32 -27.62 -30.16 9.44
C GLU A 32 -28.42 -30.35 8.13
N SER A 33 -29.10 -29.29 7.61
CA SER A 33 -29.69 -29.33 6.28
C SER A 33 -28.65 -29.16 5.19
N ASP A 34 -28.93 -29.63 3.97
CA ASP A 34 -28.08 -29.41 2.80
C ASP A 34 -27.86 -27.93 2.52
N ASP A 35 -28.85 -27.09 2.79
CA ASP A 35 -28.76 -25.64 2.59
C ASP A 35 -27.88 -24.99 3.65
N PHE A 36 -27.89 -25.45 4.90
CA PHE A 36 -26.98 -25.02 5.93
C PHE A 36 -25.53 -25.36 5.56
N GLU A 37 -25.28 -26.56 5.06
CA GLU A 37 -23.96 -26.99 4.61
C GLU A 37 -23.47 -26.16 3.41
N LYS A 38 -24.33 -25.85 2.44
CA LYS A 38 -24.01 -24.98 1.30
C LYS A 38 -23.61 -23.58 1.76
N MET A 39 -24.39 -22.98 2.67
CA MET A 39 -24.10 -21.64 3.21
C MET A 39 -22.79 -21.65 4.01
N TRP A 40 -22.54 -22.70 4.79
CA TRP A 40 -21.28 -22.84 5.50
C TRP A 40 -20.08 -22.88 4.54
N TYR A 41 -20.17 -23.67 3.43
CA TYR A 41 -19.09 -23.70 2.45
C TYR A 41 -18.91 -22.37 1.71
N SER A 42 -19.99 -21.63 1.43
CA SER A 42 -19.91 -20.29 0.84
C SER A 42 -19.09 -19.38 1.74
N ARG A 43 -19.44 -19.31 3.02
CA ARG A 43 -18.73 -18.50 4.02
C ARG A 43 -17.28 -18.96 4.25
N ALA A 44 -17.06 -20.25 4.36
CA ALA A 44 -15.72 -20.81 4.52
C ALA A 44 -14.83 -20.54 3.29
N TYR A 45 -15.42 -20.51 2.09
CA TYR A 45 -14.71 -20.15 0.87
C TYR A 45 -14.40 -18.67 0.80
N ALA A 46 -15.31 -17.80 1.27
CA ALA A 46 -15.06 -16.37 1.42
C ALA A 46 -13.93 -16.10 2.43
N ALA A 47 -13.98 -16.74 3.60
CA ALA A 47 -12.89 -16.68 4.58
C ALA A 47 -11.56 -17.14 4.00
N TYR A 48 -11.56 -18.27 3.25
CA TYR A 48 -10.34 -18.76 2.63
C TYR A 48 -9.82 -17.81 1.55
N SER A 49 -10.69 -17.16 0.81
CA SER A 49 -10.30 -16.15 -0.17
C SER A 49 -9.58 -14.96 0.49
N THR A 50 -10.04 -14.50 1.66
CA THR A 50 -9.34 -13.47 2.43
C THR A 50 -8.02 -13.98 3.02
N PHE A 51 -7.96 -15.23 3.44
CA PHE A 51 -6.71 -15.86 3.87
C PHE A 51 -5.67 -15.92 2.74
N LEU A 52 -6.10 -16.25 1.52
CA LEU A 52 -5.23 -16.30 0.34
C LEU A 52 -4.69 -14.94 -0.06
N ILE A 53 -5.46 -13.85 0.08
CA ILE A 53 -5.03 -12.50 -0.30
C ILE A 53 -4.18 -11.79 0.75
N GLY A 54 -4.12 -12.30 1.99
CA GLY A 54 -3.19 -11.75 2.97
C GLY A 54 -3.63 -11.70 4.42
N SER A 55 -4.74 -12.34 4.82
CA SER A 55 -5.06 -12.48 6.24
C SER A 55 -3.97 -13.28 6.97
N GLU A 56 -3.51 -12.78 8.13
CA GLU A 56 -2.39 -13.38 8.85
C GLU A 56 -2.75 -14.72 9.51
N ASN A 57 -4.03 -14.92 9.86
CA ASN A 57 -4.48 -16.11 10.55
C ASN A 57 -5.94 -16.50 10.16
N ILE A 58 -6.36 -17.66 10.63
CA ILE A 58 -7.69 -18.25 10.32
C ILE A 58 -8.82 -17.45 10.97
N GLU A 59 -8.60 -16.92 12.17
CA GLU A 59 -9.58 -16.16 12.94
C GLU A 59 -9.88 -14.83 12.25
N ASP A 60 -8.87 -14.10 11.79
CA ASP A 60 -9.03 -12.84 11.05
C ASP A 60 -9.73 -13.09 9.72
N ALA A 61 -9.35 -14.17 9.01
CA ALA A 61 -10.02 -14.55 7.78
C ALA A 61 -11.51 -14.88 7.99
N ALA A 62 -11.84 -15.61 9.05
CA ALA A 62 -13.22 -15.93 9.40
C ALA A 62 -14.02 -14.69 9.82
N SER A 63 -13.40 -13.77 10.57
CA SER A 63 -14.02 -12.52 11.01
C SER A 63 -14.27 -11.52 9.87
N SER A 64 -13.60 -11.70 8.73
CA SER A 64 -13.79 -10.87 7.54
C SER A 64 -15.10 -11.15 6.82
N VAL A 65 -15.73 -12.30 7.06
CA VAL A 65 -16.95 -12.77 6.36
C VAL A 65 -18.14 -11.89 6.72
N THR A 66 -18.83 -11.42 5.69
CA THR A 66 -20.02 -10.56 5.78
C THR A 66 -21.22 -11.14 5.03
N ASP A 67 -21.07 -12.34 4.45
CA ASP A 67 -22.08 -13.05 3.66
C ASP A 67 -23.37 -13.24 4.45
N GLY A 68 -24.50 -12.88 3.83
CA GLY A 68 -25.83 -13.01 4.38
C GLY A 68 -26.86 -12.10 3.72
N PHE A 69 -28.10 -12.17 4.19
CA PHE A 69 -29.14 -11.28 3.68
C PHE A 69 -28.76 -9.82 3.93
N GLY A 70 -28.77 -8.98 2.88
CA GLY A 70 -28.39 -7.58 2.98
C GLY A 70 -26.89 -7.30 2.84
N ASP A 71 -26.06 -8.28 2.41
CA ASP A 71 -24.64 -8.09 2.11
C ASP A 71 -24.38 -7.24 0.85
N ASN A 72 -25.38 -7.04 0.02
CA ASN A 72 -25.28 -6.36 -1.29
C ASN A 72 -24.22 -6.96 -2.22
N GLY A 73 -23.96 -8.27 -2.10
CA GLY A 73 -22.98 -9.00 -2.90
C GLY A 73 -21.56 -8.90 -2.39
N ILE A 74 -21.35 -8.45 -1.16
CA ILE A 74 -20.04 -8.39 -0.50
C ILE A 74 -19.97 -9.52 0.52
N ASP A 75 -19.33 -10.63 0.17
CA ASP A 75 -19.28 -11.82 1.01
C ASP A 75 -18.18 -11.75 2.08
N ALA A 76 -17.15 -10.91 1.88
CA ALA A 76 -16.18 -10.57 2.90
C ALA A 76 -15.59 -9.18 2.70
N ILE A 77 -15.21 -8.54 3.83
CA ILE A 77 -14.45 -7.29 3.87
C ILE A 77 -13.23 -7.53 4.75
N PHE A 78 -12.04 -7.36 4.18
CA PHE A 78 -10.79 -7.54 4.88
C PHE A 78 -9.94 -6.27 4.79
N ASN A 79 -9.44 -5.79 5.94
CA ASN A 79 -8.59 -4.62 6.05
C ASN A 79 -7.16 -5.04 6.37
N ASP A 80 -6.27 -5.02 5.38
CA ASP A 80 -4.83 -5.21 5.58
C ASP A 80 -4.18 -3.88 5.99
N LYS A 81 -4.14 -3.61 7.29
CA LYS A 81 -3.55 -2.38 7.85
C LYS A 81 -2.06 -2.25 7.56
N ASN A 82 -1.35 -3.36 7.38
CA ASN A 82 0.09 -3.34 7.10
C ASN A 82 0.37 -2.89 5.66
N LYS A 83 -0.45 -3.35 4.71
CA LYS A 83 -0.34 -2.96 3.30
C LYS A 83 -1.15 -1.72 2.95
N LYS A 84 -2.02 -1.27 3.88
CA LYS A 84 -3.02 -0.22 3.66
C LYS A 84 -3.92 -0.55 2.45
N ILE A 85 -4.48 -1.75 2.42
CA ILE A 85 -5.40 -2.20 1.38
C ILE A 85 -6.69 -2.68 2.03
N LEU A 86 -7.81 -2.12 1.57
CA LEU A 86 -9.14 -2.58 1.93
C LEU A 86 -9.68 -3.46 0.80
N TYR A 87 -9.94 -4.72 1.11
CA TYR A 87 -10.43 -5.72 0.17
C TYR A 87 -11.94 -5.89 0.31
N PHE A 88 -12.63 -5.89 -0.85
CA PHE A 88 -14.03 -6.27 -0.98
C PHE A 88 -14.10 -7.56 -1.78
N VAL A 89 -14.65 -8.60 -1.20
CA VAL A 89 -14.62 -9.94 -1.78
C VAL A 89 -16.03 -10.42 -2.07
N GLN A 90 -16.24 -10.85 -3.32
CA GLN A 90 -17.41 -11.64 -3.70
C GLN A 90 -16.99 -13.05 -4.11
N THR A 91 -17.74 -14.06 -3.69
CA THR A 91 -17.41 -15.46 -3.94
C THR A 91 -18.56 -16.21 -4.62
N LYS A 92 -18.21 -17.21 -5.41
CA LYS A 92 -19.17 -18.17 -5.98
C LYS A 92 -18.63 -19.58 -5.83
N PHE A 93 -19.09 -20.25 -4.78
CA PHE A 93 -18.73 -21.64 -4.52
C PHE A 93 -19.76 -22.60 -5.11
N SER A 94 -19.30 -23.59 -5.86
CA SER A 94 -20.12 -24.69 -6.43
C SER A 94 -19.47 -26.02 -6.13
N ASN A 95 -20.29 -26.98 -5.78
CA ASN A 95 -19.85 -28.37 -5.56
C ASN A 95 -19.38 -29.08 -6.86
N GLU A 96 -19.70 -28.51 -8.03
CA GLU A 96 -19.44 -29.11 -9.35
C GLU A 96 -18.31 -28.40 -10.11
N ALA A 97 -17.52 -27.57 -9.44
CA ALA A 97 -16.48 -26.74 -10.07
C ALA A 97 -16.99 -25.86 -11.24
N SER A 98 -18.25 -25.45 -11.18
CA SER A 98 -18.94 -24.64 -12.18
C SER A 98 -19.28 -23.25 -11.69
N GLY A 99 -18.76 -22.87 -10.50
CA GLY A 99 -19.00 -21.54 -9.90
C GLY A 99 -18.55 -20.44 -10.85
N SER A 100 -19.46 -19.52 -11.17
CA SER A 100 -19.23 -18.34 -11.99
C SER A 100 -20.05 -17.19 -11.47
N ILE A 101 -19.58 -15.95 -11.71
CA ILE A 101 -20.34 -14.76 -11.35
C ILE A 101 -21.20 -14.33 -12.54
N SER A 102 -22.48 -14.08 -12.30
CA SER A 102 -23.38 -13.51 -13.30
C SER A 102 -23.24 -11.99 -13.40
N GLU A 103 -23.68 -11.40 -14.50
CA GLU A 103 -23.74 -9.93 -14.65
C GLU A 103 -24.56 -9.28 -13.53
N GLY A 104 -25.72 -9.87 -13.18
CA GLY A 104 -26.58 -9.36 -12.09
C GLY A 104 -25.88 -9.40 -10.73
N ASP A 105 -25.12 -10.46 -10.42
CA ASP A 105 -24.30 -10.53 -9.20
C ASP A 105 -23.19 -9.49 -9.21
N THR A 106 -22.53 -9.29 -10.36
CA THR A 106 -21.47 -8.29 -10.51
C THR A 106 -22.01 -6.88 -10.31
N LEU A 107 -23.16 -6.55 -10.91
CA LEU A 107 -23.85 -5.27 -10.72
C LEU A 107 -24.22 -5.05 -9.25
N LYS A 108 -24.75 -6.08 -8.57
CA LYS A 108 -25.08 -6.01 -7.14
C LYS A 108 -23.83 -5.73 -6.30
N PHE A 109 -22.74 -6.44 -6.56
CA PHE A 109 -21.46 -6.30 -5.87
C PHE A 109 -20.88 -4.88 -6.05
N ILE A 110 -20.76 -4.42 -7.30
CA ILE A 110 -20.22 -3.08 -7.60
C ILE A 110 -21.11 -1.98 -6.99
N LYS A 111 -22.44 -2.16 -7.01
CA LYS A 111 -23.37 -1.23 -6.34
C LYS A 111 -23.14 -1.21 -4.82
N GLY A 112 -22.92 -2.38 -4.20
CA GLY A 112 -22.58 -2.51 -2.79
C GLY A 112 -21.29 -1.77 -2.46
N VAL A 113 -20.22 -2.02 -3.24
CA VAL A 113 -18.93 -1.31 -3.08
C VAL A 113 -19.11 0.20 -3.24
N LYS A 114 -19.80 0.68 -4.27
CA LYS A 114 -20.08 2.13 -4.47
C LYS A 114 -20.79 2.76 -3.28
N ARG A 115 -21.71 2.05 -2.63
CA ARG A 115 -22.38 2.54 -1.41
C ARG A 115 -21.41 2.66 -0.24
N ILE A 116 -20.58 1.65 0.01
CA ILE A 116 -19.56 1.71 1.07
C ILE A 116 -18.58 2.85 0.80
N LEU A 117 -18.14 3.06 -0.43
CA LEU A 117 -17.28 4.19 -0.81
C LEU A 117 -17.92 5.55 -0.49
N ASN A 118 -19.25 5.64 -0.52
CA ASN A 118 -19.99 6.83 -0.11
C ASN A 118 -20.39 6.84 1.39
N LEU A 119 -19.86 5.91 2.18
CA LEU A 119 -20.17 5.72 3.60
C LEU A 119 -21.68 5.51 3.86
N ASP A 120 -22.42 5.00 2.87
CA ASP A 120 -23.84 4.68 2.99
C ASP A 120 -24.03 3.23 3.44
N PHE A 121 -24.13 3.02 4.73
CA PHE A 121 -24.34 1.71 5.35
C PHE A 121 -25.82 1.38 5.60
N SER A 122 -26.78 2.25 5.20
CA SER A 122 -28.18 2.19 5.61
C SER A 122 -28.96 0.93 5.21
N ASN A 123 -28.48 0.17 4.21
CA ASN A 123 -29.14 -1.05 3.73
C ASN A 123 -28.20 -2.26 3.74
N PHE A 124 -27.21 -2.26 4.61
CA PHE A 124 -26.33 -3.39 4.80
C PHE A 124 -26.73 -4.19 6.05
N ASN A 125 -26.29 -5.45 6.08
CA ASN A 125 -26.48 -6.31 7.25
C ASN A 125 -25.60 -5.87 8.44
N ASP A 126 -25.91 -6.41 9.61
CA ASP A 126 -25.21 -6.07 10.87
C ASP A 126 -23.72 -6.41 10.82
N LEU A 127 -23.30 -7.43 10.03
CA LEU A 127 -21.90 -7.83 9.89
C LEU A 127 -21.08 -6.74 9.18
N ILE A 128 -21.63 -6.13 8.13
CA ILE A 128 -20.98 -5.00 7.43
C ILE A 128 -21.06 -3.75 8.29
N TYR A 129 -22.22 -3.51 8.96
CA TYR A 129 -22.38 -2.35 9.81
C TYR A 129 -21.40 -2.34 10.99
N ALA A 130 -21.10 -3.51 11.56
CA ALA A 130 -20.09 -3.65 12.62
C ALA A 130 -18.66 -3.25 12.17
N LYS A 131 -18.38 -3.26 10.87
CA LYS A 131 -17.11 -2.85 10.29
C LYS A 131 -17.11 -1.39 9.80
N ALA A 132 -18.22 -0.66 9.94
CA ALA A 132 -18.38 0.68 9.38
C ALA A 132 -17.29 1.65 9.84
N THR A 133 -16.95 1.67 11.13
CA THR A 133 -15.89 2.54 11.67
C THR A 133 -14.52 2.21 11.09
N GLU A 134 -14.18 0.91 11.03
CA GLU A 134 -12.90 0.46 10.46
C GLU A 134 -12.80 0.81 8.96
N ILE A 135 -13.89 0.65 8.22
CA ILE A 135 -13.97 1.01 6.80
C ILE A 135 -13.83 2.53 6.62
N GLU A 136 -14.51 3.32 7.45
CA GLU A 136 -14.43 4.77 7.42
C GLU A 136 -13.01 5.27 7.72
N GLU A 137 -12.33 4.69 8.71
CA GLU A 137 -10.93 4.99 9.01
C GLU A 137 -10.03 4.69 7.81
N ALA A 138 -10.18 3.51 7.19
CA ALA A 138 -9.41 3.12 6.01
C ALA A 138 -9.68 4.06 4.82
N LEU A 139 -10.94 4.40 4.54
CA LEU A 139 -11.31 5.31 3.45
C LEU A 139 -10.89 6.76 3.70
N SER A 140 -10.64 7.14 4.96
CA SER A 140 -10.14 8.46 5.34
C SER A 140 -8.63 8.58 5.24
N ASP A 141 -7.90 7.47 5.25
CA ASP A 141 -6.44 7.45 5.07
C ASP A 141 -6.08 7.52 3.58
N PHE A 142 -5.24 8.49 3.20
CA PHE A 142 -4.88 8.79 1.81
C PHE A 142 -4.02 7.72 1.15
N ASP A 143 -3.29 6.95 1.94
CA ASP A 143 -2.39 5.92 1.46
C ASP A 143 -3.12 4.58 1.21
N TYR A 144 -4.39 4.47 1.65
CA TYR A 144 -5.16 3.28 1.41
C TYR A 144 -5.52 3.13 -0.06
N ARG A 145 -5.41 1.88 -0.51
CA ARG A 145 -5.91 1.39 -1.79
C ARG A 145 -7.06 0.44 -1.56
N LEU A 146 -7.82 0.21 -2.60
CA LEU A 146 -8.96 -0.68 -2.58
C LEU A 146 -8.71 -1.81 -3.57
N GLU A 147 -9.08 -3.03 -3.22
CA GLU A 147 -9.03 -4.14 -4.16
C GLU A 147 -10.38 -4.87 -4.15
N ILE A 148 -11.05 -4.90 -5.30
CA ILE A 148 -12.23 -5.72 -5.49
C ILE A 148 -11.79 -7.11 -5.96
N VAL A 149 -12.28 -8.13 -5.28
CA VAL A 149 -11.87 -9.52 -5.51
C VAL A 149 -13.09 -10.35 -5.86
N VAL A 150 -13.03 -11.04 -6.97
CA VAL A 150 -14.00 -12.07 -7.33
C VAL A 150 -13.32 -13.43 -7.21
N SER A 151 -13.84 -14.32 -6.34
CA SER A 151 -13.29 -15.65 -6.13
C SER A 151 -14.30 -16.71 -6.54
N ILE A 152 -13.96 -17.50 -7.54
CA ILE A 152 -14.84 -18.52 -8.14
C ILE A 152 -14.26 -19.92 -8.02
N SER A 153 -15.12 -20.90 -7.70
CA SER A 153 -14.72 -22.31 -7.61
C SER A 153 -14.70 -23.01 -8.97
N SER A 154 -14.29 -22.29 -10.01
CA SER A 154 -14.03 -22.83 -11.35
C SER A 154 -12.80 -22.19 -11.96
N ASN A 155 -12.32 -22.72 -13.09
CA ASN A 155 -11.23 -22.14 -13.87
C ASN A 155 -11.76 -21.39 -15.11
N GLN A 156 -13.05 -21.04 -15.11
CA GLN A 156 -13.65 -20.28 -16.19
C GLN A 156 -13.27 -18.79 -16.08
N LYS A 157 -13.19 -18.12 -17.21
CA LYS A 157 -13.14 -16.66 -17.23
C LYS A 157 -14.52 -16.12 -16.86
N ILE A 158 -14.57 -14.97 -16.22
CA ILE A 158 -15.83 -14.23 -16.03
C ILE A 158 -16.38 -13.82 -17.40
N SER A 159 -17.70 -13.66 -17.49
CA SER A 159 -18.35 -13.28 -18.74
C SER A 159 -17.89 -11.89 -19.20
N SER A 160 -17.98 -11.63 -20.53
CA SER A 160 -17.64 -10.31 -21.08
C SER A 160 -18.48 -9.18 -20.45
N ASN A 161 -19.78 -9.44 -20.21
CA ASN A 161 -20.65 -8.44 -19.57
C ASN A 161 -20.24 -8.15 -18.12
N SER A 162 -19.90 -9.20 -17.35
CA SER A 162 -19.41 -9.02 -15.98
C SER A 162 -18.06 -8.27 -15.96
N GLN A 163 -17.17 -8.55 -16.94
CA GLN A 163 -15.90 -7.85 -17.08
C GLN A 163 -16.14 -6.36 -17.42
N GLU A 164 -17.04 -6.05 -18.34
CA GLU A 164 -17.40 -4.69 -18.72
C GLU A 164 -17.91 -3.87 -17.52
N VAL A 165 -18.77 -4.46 -16.68
CA VAL A 165 -19.23 -3.81 -15.43
C VAL A 165 -18.08 -3.47 -14.50
N ILE A 166 -17.10 -4.38 -14.37
CA ILE A 166 -15.90 -4.16 -13.54
C ILE A 166 -15.02 -3.07 -14.16
N ASP A 167 -14.76 -3.16 -15.47
CA ASP A 167 -13.88 -2.22 -16.19
C ASP A 167 -14.46 -0.80 -16.16
N ASP A 168 -15.78 -0.65 -16.32
CA ASP A 168 -16.48 0.63 -16.19
C ASP A 168 -16.32 1.19 -14.77
N PHE A 169 -16.48 0.36 -13.75
CA PHE A 169 -16.28 0.79 -12.36
C PHE A 169 -14.83 1.24 -12.10
N LEU A 170 -13.85 0.47 -12.57
CA LEU A 170 -12.44 0.83 -12.43
C LEU A 170 -12.13 2.14 -13.17
N LYS A 171 -12.65 2.33 -14.38
CA LYS A 171 -12.48 3.55 -15.16
C LYS A 171 -13.14 4.76 -14.49
N ASP A 172 -14.35 4.60 -13.96
CA ASP A 172 -15.05 5.67 -13.24
C ASP A 172 -14.33 6.07 -11.95
N THR A 173 -13.76 5.07 -11.26
CA THR A 173 -13.17 5.26 -9.94
C THR A 173 -11.69 5.65 -10.03
N ASN A 174 -10.94 5.08 -10.97
CA ASN A 174 -9.54 5.47 -11.23
C ASN A 174 -9.52 6.66 -12.18
N SER A 175 -8.91 7.75 -11.80
CA SER A 175 -8.70 8.88 -12.69
C SER A 175 -7.51 8.62 -13.61
N ASP A 176 -7.39 9.38 -14.72
CA ASP A 176 -6.31 9.30 -15.74
C ASP A 176 -4.88 9.52 -15.17
N GLY A 177 -4.63 9.18 -13.94
CA GLY A 177 -3.36 9.32 -13.24
C GLY A 177 -2.67 7.99 -13.00
N SER A 178 -1.37 8.04 -12.73
CA SER A 178 -0.49 6.89 -12.54
C SER A 178 -0.79 6.03 -11.30
N ASP A 179 -1.66 6.48 -10.38
CA ASP A 179 -1.99 5.77 -9.14
C ASP A 179 -3.43 5.26 -9.17
N GLU A 180 -3.57 3.96 -9.38
CA GLU A 180 -4.86 3.28 -9.29
C GLU A 180 -5.31 3.21 -7.82
N LEU A 181 -6.46 3.82 -7.51
CA LEU A 181 -7.09 3.73 -6.19
C LEU A 181 -7.72 2.36 -6.00
N VAL A 182 -8.37 1.83 -7.04
CA VAL A 182 -9.06 0.55 -7.01
C VAL A 182 -8.45 -0.39 -8.03
N THR A 183 -8.12 -1.60 -7.61
CA THR A 183 -7.67 -2.69 -8.47
C THR A 183 -8.66 -3.85 -8.46
N PHE A 184 -8.57 -4.72 -9.45
CA PHE A 184 -9.38 -5.93 -9.54
C PHE A 184 -8.53 -7.18 -9.54
N ARG A 185 -8.99 -8.21 -8.81
CA ARG A 185 -8.39 -9.54 -8.79
C ARG A 185 -9.44 -10.63 -9.01
N LEU A 186 -9.15 -11.53 -9.93
CA LEU A 186 -9.89 -12.78 -10.10
C LEU A 186 -9.10 -13.92 -9.47
N ILE A 187 -9.73 -14.63 -8.54
CA ILE A 187 -9.20 -15.86 -7.93
C ILE A 187 -9.99 -17.04 -8.47
N GLN A 188 -9.30 -18.00 -9.06
CA GLN A 188 -9.89 -19.18 -9.67
C GLN A 188 -9.63 -20.43 -8.83
N LEU A 189 -10.31 -21.53 -9.18
CA LEU A 189 -10.17 -22.83 -8.50
C LEU A 189 -8.70 -23.29 -8.38
N ASN A 190 -7.93 -23.12 -9.44
CA ASN A 190 -6.52 -23.53 -9.44
C ASN A 190 -5.67 -22.70 -8.47
N ASP A 191 -5.97 -21.42 -8.30
CA ASP A 191 -5.25 -20.54 -7.37
C ASP A 191 -5.50 -21.00 -5.93
N VAL A 192 -6.78 -21.24 -5.59
CA VAL A 192 -7.19 -21.75 -4.28
C VAL A 192 -6.57 -23.12 -4.02
N TYR A 193 -6.65 -24.04 -5.01
CA TYR A 193 -6.12 -25.39 -4.86
C TYR A 193 -4.61 -25.41 -4.69
N SER A 194 -3.89 -24.61 -5.49
CA SER A 194 -2.43 -24.48 -5.41
C SER A 194 -2.00 -23.89 -4.07
N HIS A 195 -2.67 -22.83 -3.62
CA HIS A 195 -2.40 -22.23 -2.32
C HIS A 195 -2.65 -23.22 -1.17
N MET A 196 -3.75 -23.99 -1.19
CA MET A 196 -4.02 -25.04 -0.20
C MET A 196 -3.01 -26.18 -0.23
N ALA A 197 -2.55 -26.55 -1.41
CA ALA A 197 -1.55 -27.61 -1.57
C ALA A 197 -0.19 -27.16 -1.02
N ASN A 198 0.16 -25.91 -1.22
CA ASN A 198 1.43 -25.33 -0.82
C ASN A 198 1.50 -25.02 0.70
N GLN A 199 0.36 -24.89 1.39
CA GLN A 199 0.33 -24.73 2.86
C GLN A 199 0.86 -25.94 3.66
N GLY A 200 1.20 -27.01 3.02
CA GLY A 200 1.78 -28.22 3.66
C GLY A 200 3.14 -28.60 3.11
N VAL A 201 3.55 -27.95 2.03
CA VAL A 201 4.83 -28.15 1.37
C VAL A 201 5.16 -26.79 0.77
N ALA A 202 6.00 -26.00 1.42
CA ALA A 202 6.68 -24.93 0.71
C ALA A 202 7.23 -25.55 -0.58
N PRO A 203 7.12 -24.95 -1.77
CA PRO A 203 7.75 -25.49 -2.95
C PRO A 203 9.23 -25.55 -2.61
N ASN A 204 9.74 -26.76 -2.45
CA ASN A 204 11.12 -26.98 -2.15
C ASN A 204 11.91 -26.60 -3.40
N ILE A 205 12.30 -25.32 -3.49
CA ILE A 205 13.27 -24.92 -4.48
C ILE A 205 14.62 -25.32 -3.97
N ASP A 206 15.22 -26.23 -4.70
CA ASP A 206 16.58 -26.67 -4.44
C ASP A 206 17.51 -25.82 -5.32
N LEU A 207 18.44 -25.12 -4.66
CA LEU A 207 19.48 -24.38 -5.33
C LEU A 207 20.79 -25.18 -5.26
N GLU A 208 21.17 -25.68 -6.41
CA GLU A 208 22.44 -26.37 -6.56
C GLU A 208 23.58 -25.36 -6.81
N ASN A 209 24.78 -25.65 -6.32
CA ASN A 209 25.99 -24.86 -6.61
C ASN A 209 25.90 -23.36 -6.26
N VAL A 210 25.33 -23.01 -5.11
CA VAL A 210 25.31 -21.64 -4.60
C VAL A 210 26.70 -21.23 -4.15
N THR A 211 27.41 -20.45 -4.97
CA THR A 211 28.80 -20.09 -4.72
C THR A 211 28.90 -18.71 -4.10
N LEU A 212 29.45 -18.65 -2.89
CA LEU A 212 29.79 -17.42 -2.19
C LEU A 212 31.28 -17.15 -2.25
N HIS A 213 31.66 -15.94 -2.65
CA HIS A 213 33.03 -15.44 -2.64
C HIS A 213 33.28 -14.58 -1.39
N ASN A 214 34.51 -14.57 -0.88
CA ASN A 214 34.91 -13.86 0.34
C ASN A 214 33.87 -14.08 1.46
N TRP A 215 33.58 -15.34 1.72
CA TRP A 215 32.50 -15.77 2.58
C TRP A 215 32.89 -15.80 4.05
N GLY A 216 31.88 -15.72 4.91
CA GLY A 216 32.02 -15.92 6.34
C GLY A 216 30.80 -16.59 6.95
N SER A 217 30.95 -17.10 8.15
CA SER A 217 29.90 -17.65 8.97
C SER A 217 30.13 -17.23 10.42
N PRO A 218 29.21 -16.47 11.05
CA PRO A 218 29.37 -16.09 12.43
C PRO A 218 29.31 -17.34 13.33
N THR A 219 30.19 -17.41 14.32
CA THR A 219 30.09 -18.43 15.36
C THR A 219 28.94 -18.05 16.29
N LEU A 220 27.81 -18.71 16.13
CA LEU A 220 26.64 -18.49 16.95
C LEU A 220 26.53 -19.62 17.98
N SER A 221 26.14 -19.29 19.19
CA SER A 221 25.99 -20.24 20.31
C SER A 221 24.75 -21.15 20.18
N ASN A 222 24.03 -21.12 19.05
CA ASN A 222 22.80 -21.88 18.86
C ASN A 222 22.97 -22.83 17.65
N ASP A 223 22.91 -24.14 17.91
CA ASP A 223 23.07 -25.19 16.90
C ASP A 223 21.84 -25.35 15.97
N ASN A 224 20.74 -24.60 16.23
CA ASN A 224 19.48 -24.78 15.51
C ASN A 224 19.47 -24.12 14.13
N TYR A 225 20.39 -23.21 13.83
CA TYR A 225 20.50 -22.58 12.52
C TYR A 225 21.93 -22.22 12.16
N ARG A 226 22.19 -22.09 10.86
CA ARG A 226 23.52 -21.70 10.35
C ARG A 226 23.36 -20.49 9.42
N VAL A 227 24.31 -19.56 9.50
CA VAL A 227 24.30 -18.35 8.66
C VAL A 227 25.59 -18.31 7.85
N TYR A 228 25.45 -18.03 6.56
CA TYR A 228 26.54 -17.73 5.65
C TYR A 228 26.34 -16.35 5.04
N TYR A 229 27.42 -15.62 4.84
CA TYR A 229 27.40 -14.35 4.11
C TYR A 229 28.61 -14.28 3.18
N GLY A 230 28.46 -13.53 2.10
CA GLY A 230 29.50 -13.37 1.10
C GLY A 230 28.99 -12.62 -0.13
N TRP A 231 29.76 -12.68 -1.18
CA TRP A 231 29.45 -12.06 -2.46
C TRP A 231 29.11 -13.13 -3.49
N MET A 232 28.17 -12.80 -4.38
CA MET A 232 27.72 -13.71 -5.41
C MET A 232 27.64 -12.98 -6.75
N SER A 233 27.90 -13.69 -7.85
CA SER A 233 27.71 -13.15 -9.20
C SER A 233 26.25 -12.81 -9.45
N ALA A 234 25.99 -11.65 -10.06
CA ALA A 234 24.63 -11.28 -10.48
C ALA A 234 24.05 -12.27 -11.50
N VAL A 235 24.89 -12.83 -12.37
CA VAL A 235 24.47 -13.83 -13.38
C VAL A 235 23.94 -15.10 -12.71
N ASP A 236 24.57 -15.58 -11.62
CA ASP A 236 24.08 -16.76 -10.91
C ASP A 236 22.71 -16.51 -10.27
N ILE A 237 22.47 -15.29 -9.76
CA ILE A 237 21.19 -14.90 -9.18
C ILE A 237 20.09 -14.82 -10.27
N VAL A 238 20.42 -14.31 -11.43
CA VAL A 238 19.51 -14.26 -12.60
C VAL A 238 19.12 -15.68 -13.02
N ASN A 239 20.08 -16.60 -13.09
CA ASN A 239 19.85 -18.00 -13.45
C ASN A 239 18.83 -18.67 -12.51
N TRP A 240 18.81 -18.33 -11.23
CA TRP A 240 17.79 -18.85 -10.31
C TRP A 240 16.39 -18.39 -10.72
N ARG A 241 16.23 -17.11 -11.11
CA ARG A 241 14.96 -16.60 -11.56
C ARG A 241 14.51 -17.20 -12.89
N GLU A 242 15.43 -17.43 -13.81
CA GLU A 242 15.13 -18.14 -15.07
C GLU A 242 14.62 -19.56 -14.82
N GLN A 243 15.25 -20.29 -13.89
CA GLN A 243 14.91 -21.69 -13.60
C GLN A 243 13.62 -21.83 -12.79
N HIS A 244 13.37 -20.93 -11.83
CA HIS A 244 12.31 -21.08 -10.84
C HIS A 244 11.18 -20.04 -10.96
N GLY A 245 11.35 -19.01 -11.78
CA GLY A 245 10.38 -17.92 -11.93
C GLY A 245 10.15 -17.19 -10.60
N ASP A 246 8.93 -16.73 -10.40
CA ASP A 246 8.54 -16.00 -9.18
C ASP A 246 8.40 -16.91 -7.94
N LYS A 247 8.43 -18.24 -8.11
CA LYS A 247 8.39 -19.21 -7.00
C LYS A 247 9.54 -19.03 -6.00
N ILE A 248 10.70 -18.50 -6.46
CA ILE A 248 11.85 -18.23 -5.60
C ILE A 248 11.57 -17.16 -4.54
N PHE A 249 10.48 -16.38 -4.70
CA PHE A 249 10.04 -15.33 -3.77
C PHE A 249 8.82 -15.74 -2.94
N GLU A 250 8.39 -16.99 -2.95
CA GLU A 250 7.10 -17.41 -2.36
C GLU A 250 6.98 -17.09 -0.87
N ASN A 251 8.08 -17.13 -0.13
CA ASN A 251 8.14 -16.71 1.27
C ASN A 251 8.44 -15.20 1.43
N ASN A 252 8.47 -14.43 0.34
CA ASN A 252 8.70 -12.99 0.42
C ASN A 252 7.37 -12.24 0.52
N ILE A 253 7.21 -11.41 1.54
CA ILE A 253 6.03 -10.56 1.75
C ILE A 253 5.86 -9.52 0.62
N ARG A 254 6.93 -9.22 -0.13
CA ARG A 254 6.95 -8.23 -1.20
C ARG A 254 7.27 -8.90 -2.53
N ASN A 255 6.30 -8.97 -3.41
CA ASN A 255 6.52 -9.36 -4.80
C ASN A 255 7.26 -8.25 -5.57
N PHE A 256 8.03 -8.65 -6.58
CA PHE A 256 8.66 -7.72 -7.51
C PHE A 256 7.59 -6.89 -8.25
N LYS A 257 7.74 -5.56 -8.22
CA LYS A 257 6.91 -4.64 -8.99
C LYS A 257 7.74 -4.11 -10.16
N GLN A 258 7.26 -4.32 -11.38
CA GLN A 258 7.85 -3.74 -12.59
C GLN A 258 7.63 -2.22 -12.63
N ASN A 259 8.54 -1.51 -13.32
CA ASN A 259 8.44 -0.07 -13.60
C ASN A 259 8.30 0.85 -12.37
N THR A 260 9.01 0.55 -11.29
CA THR A 260 9.12 1.48 -10.15
C THR A 260 10.34 2.39 -10.29
N ASP A 261 10.30 3.59 -9.68
CA ASP A 261 11.46 4.50 -9.67
C ASP A 261 12.71 3.84 -9.05
N VAL A 262 12.51 2.91 -8.10
CA VAL A 262 13.60 2.12 -7.51
C VAL A 262 14.25 1.22 -8.56
N ASN A 263 13.47 0.55 -9.41
CA ASN A 263 14.01 -0.30 -10.47
C ASN A 263 14.78 0.52 -11.51
N ASN A 264 14.24 1.67 -11.88
CA ASN A 264 14.92 2.59 -12.83
C ASN A 264 16.26 3.07 -12.27
N GLY A 265 16.32 3.38 -10.96
CA GLY A 265 17.58 3.72 -10.28
C GLY A 265 18.57 2.57 -10.27
N ILE A 266 18.13 1.34 -10.02
CA ILE A 266 18.99 0.14 -10.07
C ILE A 266 19.51 -0.10 -11.49
N LEU A 267 18.65 -0.02 -12.51
CA LEU A 267 19.04 -0.20 -13.91
C LEU A 267 20.01 0.88 -14.38
N GLN A 268 19.85 2.13 -13.92
CA GLN A 268 20.79 3.20 -14.22
C GLN A 268 22.19 2.90 -13.66
N VAL A 269 22.30 2.47 -12.41
CA VAL A 269 23.58 2.08 -11.80
C VAL A 269 24.22 0.92 -12.57
N LEU A 270 23.43 -0.08 -12.98
CA LEU A 270 23.93 -1.22 -13.73
C LEU A 270 24.47 -0.82 -15.13
N ARG A 271 23.95 0.25 -15.74
CA ARG A 271 24.44 0.80 -17.01
C ARG A 271 25.69 1.66 -16.84
N GLU A 272 25.67 2.56 -15.87
CA GLU A 272 26.68 3.61 -15.74
C GLU A 272 27.88 3.16 -14.89
N GLU A 273 27.64 2.41 -13.81
CA GLU A 273 28.64 2.03 -12.82
C GLU A 273 28.49 0.58 -12.31
N PRO A 274 28.42 -0.44 -13.20
CA PRO A 274 28.15 -1.83 -12.77
C PRO A 274 29.13 -2.35 -11.71
N GLN A 275 30.40 -1.92 -11.77
CA GLN A 275 31.45 -2.31 -10.81
C GLN A 275 31.20 -1.77 -9.39
N ASN A 276 30.38 -0.71 -9.24
CA ASN A 276 30.05 -0.09 -7.97
C ASN A 276 28.68 -0.54 -7.43
N PHE A 277 27.97 -1.41 -8.15
CA PHE A 277 26.63 -1.86 -7.78
C PHE A 277 26.52 -2.36 -6.34
N TYR A 278 27.52 -3.10 -5.90
CA TYR A 278 27.58 -3.65 -4.53
C TYR A 278 27.67 -2.58 -3.42
N LEU A 279 28.07 -1.35 -3.74
CA LEU A 279 28.11 -0.22 -2.79
C LEU A 279 26.73 0.43 -2.62
N TYR A 280 25.87 0.35 -3.63
CA TYR A 280 24.59 1.05 -3.69
C TYR A 280 23.41 0.13 -3.40
N ASN A 281 23.63 -1.20 -3.36
CA ASN A 281 22.57 -2.19 -3.19
C ASN A 281 22.68 -2.90 -1.83
N ASN A 282 21.52 -3.12 -1.18
CA ASN A 282 21.43 -3.76 0.13
C ASN A 282 21.59 -5.28 0.10
N GLY A 283 21.80 -5.86 -1.08
CA GLY A 283 21.99 -7.29 -1.23
C GLY A 283 20.71 -8.12 -1.16
N ILE A 284 20.89 -9.43 -0.99
CA ILE A 284 19.82 -10.43 -1.00
C ILE A 284 19.90 -11.28 0.27
N LYS A 285 18.74 -11.57 0.89
CA LYS A 285 18.64 -12.49 2.01
C LYS A 285 17.83 -13.72 1.61
N ILE A 286 18.40 -14.89 1.85
CA ILE A 286 17.85 -16.19 1.52
C ILE A 286 17.63 -16.98 2.81
N ILE A 287 16.48 -17.63 2.93
CA ILE A 287 16.28 -18.72 3.91
C ILE A 287 16.29 -20.05 3.19
N ALA A 288 16.74 -21.09 3.85
CA ALA A 288 16.67 -22.47 3.37
C ALA A 288 16.36 -23.40 4.54
N GLU A 289 15.58 -24.45 4.28
CA GLU A 289 15.28 -25.47 5.29
C GLU A 289 16.55 -26.25 5.66
N ARG A 290 17.28 -26.68 4.64
CA ARG A 290 18.54 -27.45 4.81
C ARG A 290 19.61 -26.93 3.85
N GLY A 291 20.85 -27.10 4.24
CA GLY A 291 21.99 -26.75 3.39
C GLY A 291 23.23 -27.55 3.69
N GLU A 292 23.95 -27.90 2.63
CA GLU A 292 25.19 -28.65 2.69
C GLU A 292 26.33 -27.90 2.00
N LYS A 293 27.51 -27.93 2.59
CA LYS A 293 28.72 -27.40 1.97
C LYS A 293 29.30 -28.45 1.03
N LEU A 294 29.36 -28.15 -0.27
CA LEU A 294 29.77 -29.11 -1.29
C LEU A 294 31.29 -29.25 -1.41
N LEU A 295 32.03 -28.18 -1.21
CA LEU A 295 33.50 -28.23 -1.33
C LEU A 295 34.17 -28.65 -0.02
N LYS A 296 34.83 -29.79 -0.09
CA LYS A 296 35.71 -30.28 0.98
C LYS A 296 37.10 -29.76 0.70
N GLY A 297 37.68 -28.96 1.58
CA GLY A 297 39.10 -28.68 1.60
C GLY A 297 39.56 -27.26 1.30
N ALA A 298 38.70 -26.29 1.11
CA ALA A 298 39.14 -24.89 1.08
C ALA A 298 39.51 -24.44 2.51
N SER A 299 40.78 -24.30 2.76
CA SER A 299 41.34 -23.75 4.02
C SER A 299 41.25 -22.22 4.05
N THR A 300 40.78 -21.61 2.99
CA THR A 300 40.64 -20.16 2.80
C THR A 300 39.17 -19.75 2.71
N ASN A 301 38.86 -18.52 3.11
CA ASN A 301 37.52 -17.94 2.96
C ASN A 301 37.29 -17.37 1.56
N ASP A 302 38.08 -17.70 0.57
CA ASP A 302 38.01 -17.14 -0.76
C ASP A 302 36.67 -17.48 -1.45
N TYR A 303 36.24 -18.74 -1.34
CA TYR A 303 34.93 -19.15 -1.84
C TYR A 303 34.39 -20.39 -1.12
N THR A 304 33.09 -20.57 -1.13
CA THR A 304 32.40 -21.79 -0.70
C THR A 304 31.23 -22.06 -1.60
N THR A 305 30.90 -23.32 -1.83
CA THR A 305 29.74 -23.73 -2.59
C THR A 305 28.78 -24.51 -1.70
N LEU A 306 27.52 -24.11 -1.71
CA LEU A 306 26.44 -24.69 -0.93
C LEU A 306 25.40 -25.32 -1.85
N LYS A 307 24.82 -26.41 -1.41
CA LYS A 307 23.55 -26.93 -1.89
C LYS A 307 22.48 -26.54 -0.89
N LEU A 308 21.41 -25.88 -1.33
CA LEU A 308 20.30 -25.45 -0.49
C LEU A 308 19.03 -26.18 -0.87
N VAL A 309 18.29 -26.67 0.12
CA VAL A 309 17.00 -27.34 -0.04
C VAL A 309 15.93 -26.48 0.63
N GLY A 310 14.80 -26.27 -0.04
CA GLY A 310 13.73 -25.42 0.45
C GLY A 310 14.14 -23.95 0.52
N ALA A 311 14.83 -23.45 -0.51
CA ALA A 311 15.35 -22.09 -0.54
C ALA A 311 14.28 -21.07 -0.98
N SER A 312 14.30 -19.89 -0.36
CA SER A 312 13.47 -18.74 -0.78
C SER A 312 14.19 -17.42 -0.51
N ILE A 313 14.06 -16.47 -1.42
CA ILE A 313 14.54 -15.09 -1.26
C ILE A 313 13.50 -14.30 -0.47
N ILE A 314 13.83 -13.95 0.77
CA ILE A 314 12.91 -13.22 1.67
C ILE A 314 13.15 -11.70 1.69
N ASN A 315 14.28 -11.24 1.18
CA ASN A 315 14.59 -9.82 0.99
C ASN A 315 15.50 -9.68 -0.25
N GLY A 316 15.31 -8.60 -1.03
CA GLY A 316 16.06 -8.35 -2.27
C GLY A 316 15.28 -8.74 -3.54
N ALA A 317 13.94 -8.89 -3.49
CA ALA A 317 13.13 -9.18 -4.68
C ALA A 317 13.28 -8.10 -5.76
N GLN A 318 13.35 -6.82 -5.39
CA GLN A 318 13.58 -5.70 -6.33
C GLN A 318 14.96 -5.81 -6.98
N THR A 319 15.99 -6.12 -6.18
CA THR A 319 17.35 -6.36 -6.68
C THR A 319 17.37 -7.49 -7.71
N THR A 320 16.81 -8.64 -7.35
CA THR A 320 16.75 -9.82 -8.21
C THR A 320 15.94 -9.55 -9.48
N GLY A 321 14.82 -8.82 -9.34
CA GLY A 321 13.97 -8.43 -10.46
C GLY A 321 14.69 -7.50 -11.43
N ALA A 322 15.34 -6.46 -10.93
CA ALA A 322 16.07 -5.50 -11.75
C ALA A 322 17.31 -6.13 -12.41
N LEU A 323 18.00 -7.07 -11.75
CA LEU A 323 19.07 -7.85 -12.38
C LEU A 323 18.57 -8.71 -13.53
N TYR A 324 17.38 -9.30 -13.37
CA TYR A 324 16.76 -10.08 -14.45
C TYR A 324 16.33 -9.21 -15.63
N GLU A 325 15.77 -8.01 -15.37
CA GLU A 325 15.46 -7.02 -16.41
C GLU A 325 16.75 -6.57 -17.12
N ALA A 326 17.81 -6.28 -16.37
CA ALA A 326 19.10 -5.88 -16.91
C ALA A 326 19.75 -6.96 -17.78
N TYR A 327 19.64 -8.23 -17.37
CA TYR A 327 20.16 -9.37 -18.12
C TYR A 327 19.49 -9.53 -19.49
N ASN A 328 18.19 -9.22 -19.56
CA ASN A 328 17.43 -9.27 -20.81
C ASN A 328 17.57 -7.98 -21.65
N ALA A 329 18.26 -6.96 -21.16
CA ALA A 329 18.56 -5.75 -21.90
C ALA A 329 19.86 -5.92 -22.69
N GLU A 330 19.84 -5.55 -23.97
CA GLU A 330 21.02 -5.71 -24.87
C GLU A 330 22.20 -4.78 -24.50
N ASP A 331 21.96 -3.76 -23.68
CA ASP A 331 22.89 -2.69 -23.36
C ASP A 331 23.55 -2.80 -21.98
N ILE A 332 23.28 -3.86 -21.21
CA ILE A 332 23.80 -4.03 -19.84
C ILE A 332 24.61 -5.33 -19.69
N ASP A 333 25.86 -5.19 -19.25
CA ASP A 333 26.75 -6.33 -18.96
C ASP A 333 26.81 -6.60 -17.45
N LEU A 334 26.34 -7.77 -17.03
CA LEU A 334 26.34 -8.22 -15.64
C LEU A 334 27.58 -9.07 -15.24
N THR A 335 28.51 -9.29 -16.15
CA THR A 335 29.65 -10.23 -15.93
C THR A 335 30.49 -9.88 -14.68
N ASN A 336 30.66 -8.58 -14.41
CA ASN A 336 31.44 -8.08 -13.26
C ASN A 336 30.59 -7.54 -12.12
N VAL A 337 29.27 -7.77 -12.16
CA VAL A 337 28.36 -7.32 -11.11
C VAL A 337 28.30 -8.36 -10.00
N ILE A 338 28.60 -7.92 -8.76
CA ILE A 338 28.52 -8.75 -7.56
C ILE A 338 27.46 -8.21 -6.60
N VAL A 339 26.83 -9.13 -5.87
CA VAL A 339 25.77 -8.83 -4.91
C VAL A 339 26.10 -9.44 -3.56
N GLN A 340 25.87 -8.68 -2.49
CA GLN A 340 25.99 -9.22 -1.14
C GLN A 340 24.85 -10.19 -0.88
N VAL A 341 25.16 -11.38 -0.37
CA VAL A 341 24.15 -12.40 -0.07
C VAL A 341 24.32 -12.89 1.35
N GLN A 342 23.20 -12.98 2.07
CA GLN A 342 23.09 -13.63 3.37
C GLN A 342 22.19 -14.87 3.22
N ILE A 343 22.70 -16.03 3.63
CA ILE A 343 21.97 -17.31 3.60
C ILE A 343 21.77 -17.79 5.03
N ILE A 344 20.51 -18.07 5.40
CA ILE A 344 20.14 -18.58 6.71
C ILE A 344 19.54 -19.98 6.54
N ILE A 345 20.19 -20.97 7.08
CA ILE A 345 19.73 -22.35 7.08
C ILE A 345 19.04 -22.62 8.41
N LEU A 346 17.74 -22.93 8.37
CA LEU A 346 16.83 -22.93 9.53
C LEU A 346 16.86 -24.24 10.33
N GLY A 347 17.34 -25.35 9.76
CA GLY A 347 17.33 -26.66 10.42
C GLY A 347 15.90 -27.14 10.74
N ASP A 348 15.66 -27.57 11.97
CA ASP A 348 14.38 -28.16 12.39
C ASP A 348 13.30 -27.12 12.79
N ASP A 349 13.65 -25.83 12.92
CA ASP A 349 12.73 -24.74 13.34
C ASP A 349 12.30 -23.86 12.14
N VAL A 350 11.85 -24.51 11.08
CA VAL A 350 11.52 -23.82 9.81
C VAL A 350 10.32 -22.88 9.97
N ASP A 351 9.27 -23.34 10.64
CA ASP A 351 7.97 -22.62 10.64
C ASP A 351 8.01 -21.34 11.47
N ASN A 352 8.51 -21.39 12.70
CA ASN A 352 8.49 -20.23 13.61
C ASN A 352 9.62 -19.23 13.30
N LEU A 353 10.84 -19.70 13.16
CA LEU A 353 12.00 -18.84 12.95
C LEU A 353 11.99 -18.24 11.54
N GLY A 354 11.63 -19.02 10.51
CA GLY A 354 11.54 -18.58 9.13
C GLY A 354 10.53 -17.45 8.96
N GLN A 355 9.31 -17.59 9.48
CA GLN A 355 8.27 -16.56 9.45
C GLN A 355 8.72 -15.29 10.20
N LYS A 356 9.30 -15.44 11.38
CA LYS A 356 9.78 -14.30 12.18
C LYS A 356 10.90 -13.55 11.46
N ILE A 357 11.86 -14.24 10.86
CA ILE A 357 12.96 -13.61 10.09
C ILE A 357 12.38 -12.88 8.88
N THR A 358 11.48 -13.51 8.14
CA THR A 358 10.82 -12.92 6.97
C THR A 358 10.06 -11.66 7.35
N LYS A 359 9.22 -11.71 8.39
CA LYS A 359 8.46 -10.56 8.90
C LYS A 359 9.39 -9.42 9.31
N LEU A 360 10.36 -9.68 10.17
CA LEU A 360 11.27 -8.65 10.69
C LEU A 360 12.21 -8.09 9.62
N SER A 361 12.68 -8.92 8.68
CA SER A 361 13.53 -8.43 7.58
C SER A 361 12.82 -7.51 6.60
N ASN A 362 11.50 -7.67 6.45
CA ASN A 362 10.68 -6.82 5.57
C ASN A 362 10.08 -5.60 6.30
N THR A 363 10.10 -5.57 7.64
CA THR A 363 9.61 -4.46 8.45
C THR A 363 10.71 -3.49 8.90
N GLN A 364 11.97 -3.72 8.52
CA GLN A 364 13.05 -2.79 8.80
C GLN A 364 12.78 -1.44 8.13
N ASN A 365 13.10 -0.36 8.84
CA ASN A 365 12.82 1.02 8.46
C ASN A 365 13.14 1.30 6.99
N ARG A 366 12.11 1.60 6.23
CA ARG A 366 12.25 2.09 4.86
C ARG A 366 12.77 3.53 4.97
N ILE A 367 13.92 3.83 4.35
CA ILE A 367 14.31 5.21 4.08
C ILE A 367 13.27 5.75 3.10
N GLU A 368 12.49 6.71 3.53
CA GLU A 368 11.56 7.41 2.64
C GLU A 368 12.30 8.56 1.94
N ASN A 369 11.86 8.91 0.74
CA ASN A 369 12.48 10.03 -0.01
C ASN A 369 12.52 11.32 0.80
N LYS A 370 11.56 11.53 1.71
CA LYS A 370 11.54 12.70 2.61
C LYS A 370 12.74 12.77 3.57
N ASP A 371 13.40 11.63 3.87
CA ASP A 371 14.57 11.62 4.75
C ASP A 371 15.76 12.34 4.12
N PHE A 372 15.81 12.40 2.78
CA PHE A 372 16.83 13.16 2.07
C PHE A 372 16.68 14.68 2.26
N ALA A 373 15.50 15.17 2.67
CA ALA A 373 15.33 16.58 3.06
C ALA A 373 16.26 16.97 4.22
N ALA A 374 16.70 16.00 5.05
CA ALA A 374 17.69 16.26 6.10
C ALA A 374 19.06 16.76 5.58
N GLN A 375 19.35 16.55 4.29
CA GLN A 375 20.57 16.99 3.62
C GLN A 375 20.44 18.39 3.00
N ASP A 376 19.21 18.92 2.86
CA ASP A 376 18.98 20.22 2.24
C ASP A 376 19.42 21.37 3.16
N LYS A 377 20.22 22.29 2.60
CA LYS A 377 20.73 23.48 3.29
C LYS A 377 19.59 24.44 3.71
N GLU A 378 18.51 24.49 2.93
CA GLU A 378 17.36 25.35 3.22
C GLU A 378 16.62 24.87 4.48
N GLN A 379 16.48 23.56 4.69
CA GLN A 379 15.89 23.04 5.92
C GLN A 379 16.70 23.43 7.15
N LYS A 380 18.03 23.33 7.05
CA LYS A 380 18.93 23.75 8.13
C LYS A 380 18.87 25.26 8.40
N ARG A 381 18.72 26.07 7.33
CA ARG A 381 18.57 27.54 7.46
C ARG A 381 17.25 27.86 8.17
N LEU A 382 16.13 27.35 7.69
CA LEU A 382 14.81 27.58 8.28
C LEU A 382 14.74 27.16 9.75
N MET A 383 15.36 26.02 10.10
CA MET A 383 15.44 25.58 11.49
C MET A 383 16.19 26.62 12.36
N LYS A 384 17.32 27.17 11.87
CA LYS A 384 18.09 28.15 12.61
C LYS A 384 17.34 29.49 12.76
N ASP A 385 16.72 29.93 11.67
CA ASP A 385 15.96 31.17 11.64
C ASP A 385 14.78 31.13 12.62
N LEU A 386 14.02 30.03 12.63
CA LEU A 386 12.93 29.80 13.59
C LEU A 386 13.42 29.68 15.04
N ALA A 387 14.58 29.05 15.25
CA ALA A 387 15.17 28.91 16.59
C ALA A 387 15.56 30.26 17.22
N ILE A 388 15.98 31.22 16.41
CA ILE A 388 16.27 32.61 16.87
C ILE A 388 15.00 33.23 17.48
N ASP A 389 13.83 32.92 16.90
CA ASP A 389 12.54 33.45 17.36
C ASP A 389 11.87 32.53 18.41
N GLY A 390 12.64 31.60 18.99
CA GLY A 390 12.18 30.68 20.04
C GLY A 390 11.22 29.57 19.54
N LYS A 391 11.20 29.31 18.24
CA LYS A 391 10.34 28.30 17.61
C LYS A 391 11.15 27.08 17.19
N LYS A 392 10.57 25.87 17.35
CA LYS A 392 11.22 24.61 17.00
C LYS A 392 10.74 24.14 15.61
N TYR A 393 11.69 23.76 14.75
CA TYR A 393 11.39 23.13 13.47
C TYR A 393 12.11 21.79 13.36
N VAL A 394 11.34 20.69 13.27
CA VAL A 394 11.84 19.32 13.19
C VAL A 394 11.69 18.83 11.75
N TYR A 395 12.79 18.72 11.03
CA TYR A 395 12.83 18.25 9.65
C TYR A 395 13.54 16.90 9.48
N ARG A 396 13.93 16.25 10.59
CA ARG A 396 14.57 14.92 10.60
C ARG A 396 13.69 13.90 11.27
N GLN A 397 13.65 12.70 10.73
CA GLN A 397 12.95 11.58 11.37
C GLN A 397 13.62 11.18 12.69
N GLY A 398 12.83 10.57 13.59
CA GLY A 398 13.32 10.07 14.88
C GLY A 398 13.60 11.13 15.93
N VAL A 399 13.31 12.39 15.64
CA VAL A 399 13.34 13.48 16.62
C VAL A 399 11.94 13.68 17.19
N GLU A 400 11.83 13.80 18.51
CA GLU A 400 10.55 14.07 19.17
C GLU A 400 9.92 15.36 18.65
N LEU A 401 8.64 15.29 18.30
CA LEU A 401 7.91 16.45 17.81
C LEU A 401 7.68 17.44 18.96
N PRO A 402 7.88 18.73 18.71
CA PRO A 402 7.56 19.76 19.69
C PRO A 402 6.05 19.86 19.88
N ASP A 403 5.64 20.42 21.05
CA ASP A 403 4.26 20.86 21.20
C ASP A 403 3.87 21.77 20.02
N PRO A 404 2.66 21.61 19.45
CA PRO A 404 2.21 22.44 18.32
C PRO A 404 2.27 23.95 18.56
N SER A 405 2.17 24.42 19.81
CA SER A 405 2.32 25.84 20.15
C SER A 405 3.77 26.34 20.06
N GLU A 406 4.75 25.44 20.15
CA GLU A 406 6.18 25.77 20.19
C GLU A 406 6.93 25.47 18.88
N GLY A 407 6.42 24.56 18.06
CA GLY A 407 7.16 24.12 16.89
C GLY A 407 6.32 23.40 15.83
N CYS A 408 6.96 23.00 14.73
CA CYS A 408 6.35 22.25 13.65
C CYS A 408 7.34 21.24 13.06
N ASP A 409 6.80 20.31 12.29
CA ASP A 409 7.54 19.29 11.55
C ASP A 409 7.62 19.59 10.05
N LEU A 410 8.44 18.79 9.35
CA LEU A 410 8.60 18.87 7.90
C LEU A 410 7.28 18.63 7.16
N ASP A 411 6.46 17.70 7.64
CA ASP A 411 5.22 17.34 6.97
C ASP A 411 4.22 18.49 7.02
N SER A 412 4.02 19.09 8.18
CA SER A 412 3.19 20.29 8.36
C SER A 412 3.68 21.47 7.51
N ALA A 413 5.00 21.71 7.51
CA ALA A 413 5.62 22.77 6.72
C ALA A 413 5.44 22.53 5.21
N THR A 414 5.66 21.31 4.74
CA THR A 414 5.51 20.95 3.31
C THR A 414 4.09 21.18 2.82
N VAL A 415 3.12 20.71 3.59
CA VAL A 415 1.70 20.87 3.25
C VAL A 415 1.29 22.34 3.26
N ALA A 416 1.61 23.06 4.33
CA ALA A 416 1.22 24.44 4.48
C ALA A 416 1.82 25.33 3.39
N LEU A 417 3.13 25.23 3.17
CA LEU A 417 3.83 26.00 2.15
C LEU A 417 3.40 25.58 0.72
N GLY A 418 3.25 24.28 0.47
CA GLY A 418 2.86 23.80 -0.85
C GLY A 418 1.44 24.24 -1.24
N CYS A 419 0.49 24.22 -0.30
CA CYS A 419 -0.86 24.76 -0.54
C CYS A 419 -0.89 26.29 -0.61
N TYR A 420 0.08 26.97 -0.03
CA TYR A 420 0.22 28.43 -0.13
C TYR A 420 0.67 28.89 -1.52
N LEU A 421 1.39 28.06 -2.29
CA LEU A 421 1.83 28.41 -3.65
C LEU A 421 0.63 28.71 -4.56
N ASP A 422 0.87 29.50 -5.62
CA ASP A 422 -0.21 29.86 -6.57
C ASP A 422 -0.60 28.70 -7.50
N ASP A 423 0.28 27.72 -7.65
CA ASP A 423 0.02 26.55 -8.49
C ASP A 423 -0.80 25.49 -7.75
N LEU A 424 -2.08 25.39 -8.12
CA LEU A 424 -3.02 24.39 -7.62
C LEU A 424 -2.52 22.95 -7.88
N ALA A 425 -1.70 22.72 -8.90
CA ALA A 425 -1.18 21.39 -9.20
C ALA A 425 -0.34 20.84 -8.04
N ILE A 426 0.37 21.69 -7.30
CA ILE A 426 1.17 21.27 -6.14
C ILE A 426 0.28 20.81 -4.99
N SER A 427 -0.81 21.52 -4.69
CA SER A 427 -1.77 21.08 -3.66
C SER A 427 -2.45 19.76 -4.02
N THR A 428 -2.73 19.56 -5.31
CA THR A 428 -3.26 18.29 -5.84
C THR A 428 -2.22 17.16 -5.73
N GLN A 429 -0.95 17.44 -6.02
CA GLN A 429 0.15 16.48 -5.86
C GLN A 429 0.39 16.10 -4.40
N LEU A 430 0.33 17.07 -3.47
CA LEU A 430 0.39 16.82 -2.03
C LEU A 430 -0.73 15.88 -1.55
N LYS A 431 -1.88 15.88 -2.24
CA LYS A 431 -2.98 14.97 -1.96
C LYS A 431 -2.82 13.60 -2.63
N ARG A 432 -2.33 13.58 -3.87
CA ARG A 432 -2.22 12.38 -4.70
C ARG A 432 -1.03 11.51 -4.32
N ALA A 433 0.14 12.13 -4.18
CA ALA A 433 1.42 11.46 -4.04
C ALA A 433 2.38 12.31 -3.20
N TYR A 434 2.11 12.43 -1.90
CA TYR A 434 2.91 13.26 -0.98
C TYR A 434 4.41 12.96 -1.06
N GLY A 435 4.77 11.67 -1.09
CA GLY A 435 6.16 11.22 -1.17
C GLY A 435 6.90 11.72 -2.41
N SER A 436 6.19 11.92 -3.53
CA SER A 436 6.80 12.37 -4.79
C SER A 436 7.30 13.82 -4.75
N ILE A 437 6.87 14.61 -3.76
CA ILE A 437 7.45 15.94 -3.52
C ILE A 437 8.96 15.85 -3.25
N PHE A 438 9.40 14.75 -2.64
CA PHE A 438 10.77 14.52 -2.19
C PHE A 438 11.60 13.65 -3.13
N ASP A 439 11.08 13.22 -4.28
CA ASP A 439 11.81 12.35 -5.23
C ASP A 439 13.13 12.97 -5.67
N ASN A 440 13.16 14.31 -5.80
CA ASN A 440 14.40 15.05 -6.05
C ASN A 440 14.40 16.40 -5.32
N ILE A 441 15.12 16.45 -4.20
CA ILE A 441 15.21 17.65 -3.38
C ILE A 441 15.95 18.85 -4.05
N ASN A 442 16.53 18.63 -5.23
CA ASN A 442 17.23 19.69 -5.99
C ASN A 442 16.38 20.25 -7.15
N LYS A 443 15.18 19.72 -7.38
CA LYS A 443 14.27 20.08 -8.49
C LYS A 443 12.86 20.41 -8.00
N PRO A 444 12.01 21.06 -8.82
CA PRO A 444 10.56 21.08 -8.59
C PRO A 444 9.98 19.66 -8.48
N PRO A 445 8.93 19.43 -7.67
CA PRO A 445 8.17 20.44 -6.90
C PRO A 445 8.81 20.86 -5.57
N TYR A 446 9.78 20.09 -5.03
CA TYR A 446 10.41 20.39 -3.73
C TYR A 446 11.00 21.81 -3.68
N LYS A 447 11.77 22.23 -4.71
CA LYS A 447 12.37 23.56 -4.77
C LYS A 447 11.38 24.70 -5.02
N HIS A 448 10.15 24.42 -5.41
CA HIS A 448 9.09 25.45 -5.37
C HIS A 448 8.65 25.74 -3.94
N ILE A 449 8.67 24.73 -3.04
CA ILE A 449 8.25 24.84 -1.65
C ILE A 449 9.39 25.37 -0.76
N PHE A 450 10.59 24.75 -0.90
CA PHE A 450 11.76 25.06 -0.08
C PHE A 450 12.89 25.62 -0.93
N ASN A 451 13.05 26.93 -0.88
CA ASN A 451 14.08 27.68 -1.60
C ASN A 451 14.55 28.89 -0.78
N SER A 452 15.52 29.64 -1.29
CA SER A 452 16.08 30.79 -0.60
C SER A 452 15.08 31.92 -0.32
N GLY A 453 13.98 32.00 -1.06
CA GLY A 453 12.88 32.94 -0.86
C GLY A 453 11.86 32.51 0.19
N THR A 454 11.93 31.28 0.71
CA THR A 454 11.04 30.84 1.79
C THR A 454 11.57 31.34 3.13
N SER A 455 10.91 32.34 3.73
CA SER A 455 11.29 32.87 5.03
C SER A 455 10.77 32.03 6.20
N ALA A 456 11.37 32.18 7.38
CA ALA A 456 10.89 31.58 8.62
C ALA A 456 9.48 32.10 8.98
N TYR A 457 9.21 33.37 8.74
CA TYR A 457 7.90 34.00 8.92
C TYR A 457 6.84 33.32 8.04
N LYS A 458 7.15 33.17 6.74
CA LYS A 458 6.26 32.51 5.78
C LYS A 458 5.93 31.10 6.21
N LEU A 459 6.96 30.31 6.55
CA LEU A 459 6.78 28.94 7.01
C LEU A 459 5.85 28.89 8.21
N TRP A 460 6.14 29.69 9.25
CA TRP A 460 5.36 29.67 10.48
C TRP A 460 3.92 30.15 10.27
N ASN A 461 3.74 31.26 9.58
CA ASN A 461 2.40 31.82 9.30
C ASN A 461 1.53 30.82 8.51
N CYS A 462 2.11 30.15 7.52
CA CYS A 462 1.40 29.11 6.76
C CYS A 462 1.02 27.92 7.66
N VAL A 463 1.93 27.47 8.53
CA VAL A 463 1.66 26.35 9.46
C VAL A 463 0.57 26.74 10.46
N GLU A 464 0.55 27.96 10.99
CA GLU A 464 -0.50 28.40 11.92
C GLU A 464 -1.90 28.41 11.25
N VAL A 465 -2.00 28.89 10.02
CA VAL A 465 -3.26 28.83 9.25
C VAL A 465 -3.67 27.38 9.01
N TYR A 466 -2.74 26.54 8.59
CA TYR A 466 -3.00 25.13 8.36
C TYR A 466 -3.53 24.42 9.61
N ARG A 467 -2.89 24.61 10.76
CA ARG A 467 -3.32 24.05 12.04
C ARG A 467 -4.71 24.50 12.45
N LYS A 468 -4.99 25.78 12.30
CA LYS A 468 -6.31 26.30 12.63
C LYS A 468 -7.39 25.69 11.75
N LEU A 469 -7.10 25.53 10.45
CA LEU A 469 -8.04 24.88 9.53
C LEU A 469 -8.18 23.37 9.81
N GLN A 470 -7.13 22.69 10.23
CA GLN A 470 -7.26 21.28 10.68
C GLN A 470 -8.20 21.14 11.88
N GLN A 471 -8.17 22.09 12.82
CA GLN A 471 -9.12 22.06 13.96
C GLN A 471 -10.57 22.29 13.50
N VAL A 472 -10.78 23.23 12.59
CA VAL A 472 -12.10 23.51 12.00
C VAL A 472 -12.61 22.30 11.20
N GLU A 473 -11.73 21.72 10.39
CA GLU A 473 -12.01 20.52 9.59
C GLU A 473 -12.39 19.35 10.48
N PHE A 474 -11.62 19.08 11.53
CA PHE A 474 -11.91 18.02 12.49
C PHE A 474 -13.28 18.24 13.16
N ALA A 475 -13.59 19.46 13.60
CA ALA A 475 -14.88 19.78 14.21
C ALA A 475 -16.04 19.54 13.21
N TYR A 476 -15.87 19.97 11.96
CA TYR A 476 -16.86 19.75 10.91
C TYR A 476 -17.10 18.26 10.61
N GLN A 477 -16.06 17.44 10.64
CA GLN A 477 -16.14 16.00 10.40
C GLN A 477 -16.85 15.23 11.52
N GLN A 478 -16.92 15.79 12.73
CA GLN A 478 -17.68 15.21 13.85
C GLN A 478 -19.19 15.48 13.72
N ASP A 479 -19.60 16.61 13.12
CA ASP A 479 -21.00 16.97 12.90
C ASP A 479 -21.20 17.50 11.47
N PRO A 480 -21.06 16.64 10.45
CA PRO A 480 -21.18 17.04 9.05
C PRO A 480 -22.65 17.19 8.65
N GLN A 481 -22.93 18.00 7.62
CA GLN A 481 -24.28 18.13 7.07
C GLN A 481 -24.83 16.78 6.56
N ASN A 482 -23.98 15.96 5.98
CA ASN A 482 -24.28 14.60 5.52
C ASN A 482 -22.96 13.84 5.24
N GLN A 483 -23.03 12.55 4.93
CA GLN A 483 -21.86 11.71 4.67
C GLN A 483 -21.06 12.18 3.44
N SER A 484 -21.71 12.64 2.40
CA SER A 484 -21.03 13.18 1.21
C SER A 484 -20.20 14.42 1.55
N SER A 485 -20.72 15.32 2.39
CA SER A 485 -19.99 16.51 2.83
C SER A 485 -18.80 16.16 3.75
N LYS A 486 -18.92 15.10 4.54
CA LYS A 486 -17.80 14.55 5.33
C LYS A 486 -16.67 14.08 4.43
N LEU A 487 -16.99 13.28 3.40
CA LEU A 487 -15.98 12.80 2.44
C LEU A 487 -15.33 13.95 1.66
N ILE A 488 -16.10 14.98 1.28
CA ILE A 488 -15.55 16.17 0.63
C ILE A 488 -14.58 16.90 1.58
N SER A 489 -14.93 17.04 2.87
CA SER A 489 -14.04 17.60 3.88
C SER A 489 -12.73 16.81 3.97
N ILE A 490 -12.81 15.50 4.11
CA ILE A 490 -11.64 14.61 4.26
C ILE A 490 -10.75 14.65 3.01
N HIS A 491 -11.32 14.46 1.84
CA HIS A 491 -10.55 14.31 0.61
C HIS A 491 -10.20 15.64 -0.06
N GLY A 492 -11.01 16.68 0.14
CA GLY A 492 -10.80 18.03 -0.42
C GLY A 492 -9.92 18.94 0.44
N ASN A 493 -9.38 18.47 1.56
CA ASN A 493 -8.69 19.31 2.53
C ASN A 493 -7.52 20.12 1.96
N ARG A 494 -6.67 19.54 1.09
CA ARG A 494 -5.54 20.26 0.46
C ARG A 494 -6.01 21.29 -0.56
N PHE A 495 -7.05 20.95 -1.30
CA PHE A 495 -7.71 21.86 -2.23
C PHE A 495 -8.35 23.05 -1.51
N MET A 496 -9.10 22.80 -0.43
CA MET A 496 -9.72 23.85 0.39
C MET A 496 -8.67 24.74 1.06
N LEU A 497 -7.60 24.15 1.62
CA LEU A 497 -6.49 24.88 2.20
C LEU A 497 -5.84 25.82 1.17
N HIS A 498 -5.62 25.35 -0.07
CA HIS A 498 -5.11 26.17 -1.16
C HIS A 498 -6.04 27.36 -1.46
N LEU A 499 -7.34 27.13 -1.65
CA LEU A 499 -8.29 28.20 -1.96
C LEU A 499 -8.37 29.24 -0.83
N ILE A 500 -8.33 28.80 0.43
CA ILE A 500 -8.28 29.71 1.58
C ILE A 500 -7.00 30.53 1.56
N PHE A 501 -5.84 29.94 1.28
CA PHE A 501 -4.60 30.71 1.13
C PHE A 501 -4.68 31.74 0.00
N GLN A 502 -5.24 31.37 -1.16
CA GLN A 502 -5.42 32.33 -2.27
C GLN A 502 -6.33 33.51 -1.85
N LYS A 503 -7.34 33.25 -1.03
CA LYS A 503 -8.20 34.30 -0.46
C LYS A 503 -7.43 35.18 0.56
N LEU A 504 -6.66 34.57 1.46
CA LEU A 504 -5.86 35.29 2.46
C LEU A 504 -4.79 36.18 1.83
N LYS A 505 -4.15 35.75 0.73
CA LYS A 505 -3.17 36.56 -0.02
C LYS A 505 -3.77 37.85 -0.60
N LYS A 506 -5.05 37.85 -0.92
CA LYS A 506 -5.75 39.05 -1.42
C LYS A 506 -5.97 40.09 -0.30
N ASN A 507 -5.84 39.71 0.95
CA ASN A 507 -5.96 40.60 2.10
C ASN A 507 -4.63 41.36 2.33
N LYS A 508 -4.59 42.64 1.93
CA LYS A 508 -3.42 43.51 2.04
C LYS A 508 -2.90 43.75 3.47
N ASN A 509 -3.74 43.42 4.47
CA ASN A 509 -3.36 43.58 5.88
C ASN A 509 -2.57 42.35 6.41
N LEU A 510 -2.48 41.28 5.65
CA LEU A 510 -1.75 40.08 6.04
C LEU A 510 -0.39 40.04 5.30
N ASN A 511 0.69 40.08 6.06
CA ASN A 511 2.03 39.91 5.54
C ASN A 511 2.58 38.53 5.98
N PHE A 512 2.60 37.60 5.07
CA PHE A 512 3.12 36.27 5.33
C PHE A 512 4.65 36.18 5.31
N GLU A 513 5.31 37.11 4.61
CA GLU A 513 6.72 36.96 4.23
C GLU A 513 7.69 37.55 5.27
N ASP A 514 7.32 38.68 5.94
CA ASP A 514 8.26 39.51 6.69
C ASP A 514 7.95 39.61 8.18
N THR A 515 6.76 39.20 8.63
CA THR A 515 6.34 39.31 10.05
C THR A 515 5.48 38.13 10.47
N TYR A 516 5.49 37.82 11.77
CA TYR A 516 4.52 36.86 12.33
C TYR A 516 3.13 37.49 12.39
N ILE A 517 2.14 36.78 11.78
CA ILE A 517 0.75 37.21 11.82
C ILE A 517 0.17 36.89 13.21
N LYS A 518 -0.46 37.88 13.83
CA LYS A 518 -1.12 37.68 15.12
C LYS A 518 -2.43 36.94 14.91
N LYS A 519 -2.81 36.12 15.88
CA LYS A 519 -4.09 35.34 15.81
C LYS A 519 -5.33 36.24 15.55
N ASN A 520 -5.34 37.43 16.09
CA ASN A 520 -6.44 38.38 15.93
C ASN A 520 -6.49 39.10 14.57
N ASP A 521 -5.39 39.04 13.79
CA ASP A 521 -5.31 39.64 12.46
C ASP A 521 -5.83 38.71 11.36
N LEU A 522 -5.94 37.39 11.66
CA LEU A 522 -6.54 36.42 10.75
C LEU A 522 -8.06 36.60 10.72
N PRO A 523 -8.68 36.48 9.53
CA PRO A 523 -10.12 36.44 9.45
C PRO A 523 -10.69 35.21 10.16
N ASP A 524 -11.99 35.17 10.32
CA ASP A 524 -12.69 34.01 10.86
C ASP A 524 -12.58 32.80 9.90
N LEU A 525 -11.55 31.98 10.10
CA LEU A 525 -11.26 30.82 9.26
C LEU A 525 -12.35 29.76 9.33
N GLU A 526 -13.10 29.68 10.42
CA GLU A 526 -14.23 28.74 10.56
C GLU A 526 -15.37 29.14 9.62
N LYS A 527 -15.72 30.43 9.62
CA LYS A 527 -16.71 30.97 8.70
C LYS A 527 -16.28 30.79 7.24
N GLU A 528 -15.03 31.08 6.93
CA GLU A 528 -14.47 30.90 5.59
C GLU A 528 -14.52 29.44 5.13
N TYR A 529 -14.18 28.52 6.01
CA TYR A 529 -14.24 27.08 5.74
C TYR A 529 -15.69 26.62 5.45
N HIS A 530 -16.65 27.02 6.32
CA HIS A 530 -18.05 26.65 6.15
C HIS A 530 -18.68 27.22 4.88
N GLN A 531 -18.27 28.41 4.46
CA GLN A 531 -18.70 28.98 3.20
C GLN A 531 -18.12 28.18 2.01
N LEU A 532 -16.82 27.92 2.04
CA LEU A 532 -16.11 27.24 0.97
C LEU A 532 -16.62 25.81 0.77
N ILE A 533 -16.83 25.04 1.85
CA ILE A 533 -17.32 23.67 1.72
C ILE A 533 -18.73 23.61 1.10
N LYS A 534 -19.60 24.58 1.40
CA LYS A 534 -20.92 24.68 0.74
C LYS A 534 -20.79 24.95 -0.77
N GLN A 535 -19.91 25.86 -1.16
CA GLN A 535 -19.63 26.15 -2.57
C GLN A 535 -19.04 24.93 -3.28
N LEU A 536 -18.15 24.22 -2.60
CA LEU A 536 -17.50 23.02 -3.13
C LEU A 536 -18.49 21.86 -3.33
N ILE A 537 -19.44 21.67 -2.41
CA ILE A 537 -20.52 20.69 -2.58
C ILE A 537 -21.34 21.02 -3.83
N ILE A 538 -21.75 22.29 -3.99
CA ILE A 538 -22.53 22.74 -5.16
C ILE A 538 -21.72 22.52 -6.46
N ALA A 539 -20.46 22.90 -6.48
CA ALA A 539 -19.59 22.73 -7.64
C ALA A 539 -19.39 21.25 -8.01
N LYS A 540 -19.18 20.38 -6.99
CA LYS A 540 -19.04 18.93 -7.18
C LYS A 540 -20.33 18.34 -7.76
N GLU A 541 -21.49 18.64 -7.21
CA GLU A 541 -22.75 18.12 -7.70
C GLU A 541 -23.08 18.60 -9.12
N LYS A 542 -22.67 19.83 -9.47
CA LYS A 542 -22.86 20.39 -10.80
C LYS A 542 -21.97 19.78 -11.86
N LEU A 543 -20.67 19.56 -11.55
CA LEU A 543 -19.66 19.14 -12.52
C LEU A 543 -19.39 17.63 -12.50
N TYR A 544 -19.48 17.02 -11.33
CA TYR A 544 -19.04 15.65 -11.09
C TYR A 544 -19.95 14.92 -10.09
N PRO A 545 -21.27 14.79 -10.35
CA PRO A 545 -22.22 14.22 -9.37
C PRO A 545 -21.82 12.82 -8.90
N ASP A 546 -21.36 11.97 -9.81
CA ASP A 546 -21.03 10.57 -9.55
C ASP A 546 -19.55 10.34 -9.14
N ALA A 547 -18.71 11.39 -9.16
CA ALA A 547 -17.31 11.24 -8.85
C ALA A 547 -17.07 10.98 -7.36
N TYR A 548 -16.27 9.96 -7.07
CA TYR A 548 -15.81 9.70 -5.72
C TYR A 548 -14.81 10.78 -5.26
N PRO A 549 -15.02 11.41 -4.09
CA PRO A 549 -14.21 12.54 -3.66
C PRO A 549 -12.71 12.28 -3.60
N ALA A 550 -12.27 11.07 -3.18
CA ALA A 550 -10.86 10.73 -3.10
C ALA A 550 -10.13 10.87 -4.45
N ASN A 551 -10.77 10.52 -5.56
CA ASN A 551 -10.19 10.65 -6.89
C ASN A 551 -10.38 12.05 -7.49
N LEU A 552 -11.49 12.69 -7.16
CA LEU A 552 -11.80 14.03 -7.63
C LEU A 552 -10.68 15.00 -7.27
N PHE A 553 -10.23 14.98 -6.01
CA PHE A 553 -9.20 15.88 -5.50
C PHE A 553 -7.75 15.44 -5.77
N LYS A 554 -7.55 14.27 -6.36
CA LYS A 554 -6.24 13.80 -6.87
C LYS A 554 -6.01 14.15 -8.34
N ASN A 555 -7.02 14.65 -9.04
CA ASN A 555 -6.98 14.99 -10.46
C ASN A 555 -6.82 16.50 -10.69
N THR A 556 -5.68 16.91 -11.26
CA THR A 556 -5.34 18.33 -11.46
C THR A 556 -6.31 19.06 -12.40
N LYS A 557 -6.84 18.39 -13.44
CA LYS A 557 -7.80 19.00 -14.35
C LYS A 557 -9.13 19.27 -13.64
N ARG A 558 -9.64 18.24 -12.95
CA ARG A 558 -10.92 18.34 -12.22
C ARG A 558 -10.86 19.37 -11.08
N THR A 559 -9.75 19.46 -10.35
CA THR A 559 -9.59 20.47 -9.31
C THR A 559 -9.53 21.89 -9.87
N LYS A 560 -8.93 22.10 -11.05
CA LYS A 560 -8.98 23.41 -11.74
C LYS A 560 -10.40 23.80 -12.13
N GLU A 561 -11.15 22.89 -12.74
CA GLU A 561 -12.55 23.12 -13.12
C GLU A 561 -13.45 23.39 -11.90
N LEU A 562 -13.20 22.71 -10.76
CA LEU A 562 -13.90 23.00 -9.50
C LEU A 562 -13.55 24.39 -8.97
N ALA A 563 -12.29 24.82 -9.00
CA ALA A 563 -11.88 26.15 -8.56
C ALA A 563 -12.53 27.24 -9.41
N GLU A 564 -12.53 27.10 -10.73
CA GLU A 564 -13.20 28.02 -11.66
C GLU A 564 -14.72 28.10 -11.40
N CYS A 565 -15.36 26.95 -11.13
CA CYS A 565 -16.77 26.92 -10.79
C CYS A 565 -17.06 27.64 -9.46
N ILE A 566 -16.22 27.44 -8.43
CA ILE A 566 -16.34 28.10 -7.12
C ILE A 566 -16.18 29.61 -7.25
N ASP A 567 -15.21 30.07 -8.05
CA ASP A 567 -14.99 31.51 -8.30
C ASP A 567 -16.17 32.17 -9.02
N SER A 568 -17.01 31.40 -9.69
CA SER A 568 -18.24 31.85 -10.38
C SER A 568 -19.49 31.85 -9.48
N LEU A 569 -19.44 31.23 -8.29
CA LEU A 569 -20.54 31.16 -7.30
C LEU A 569 -20.48 32.32 -6.30
#